data_4bd538e2b06699e0c59e02259d7dd295
#
_entry.id   4bd538e2b06699e0c59e02259d7dd295
#
_cell.length_a   1.000
_cell.length_b   1.000
_cell.length_c   1.000
_cell.angle_alpha   90.00
_cell.angle_beta   90.00
_cell.angle_gamma   90.00
#
_symmetry.space_group_name_H-M   'P 1'
#
loop_
_entity.id
_entity.type
_entity.pdbx_description
1 polymer ?
#
loop_
_entity_poly.entity_id
_entity_poly.type
_entity_poly.pdbx_seq_one_letter_code
_entity_poly.pdbx_strand_id
1 'polypeptide(L)'
;MAEKVGEGKASEGEKKKNKFGKAAKVSLGVLGGLSLLMGYISAAGMEESEREEEARKPIDTFFTALNARDIEGCRRTLHYPNIQIAGNEIIILDDPESFQIDFQLLANEGWTYSTLDSCSMRQSCNEKVHFEVQLSMHRANDSRYATYQALWIVTKLEGIWGIQCRSIFPSGVRST
;
A
#
# COMPACT_ATOMS: atom_id res chain seq x y z
N MET A 1 40.79 -51.51 -31.61
CA MET A 1 41.27 -50.47 -32.53
C MET A 1 40.97 -49.15 -31.87
N ALA A 2 41.93 -48.62 -31.18
CA ALA A 2 42.95 -47.64 -31.56
C ALA A 2 42.28 -46.28 -31.73
N GLU A 3 42.44 -45.41 -30.69
CA GLU A 3 43.45 -44.32 -30.66
C GLU A 3 42.98 -43.05 -31.40
N LYS A 4 42.88 -41.93 -30.76
CA LYS A 4 43.96 -40.96 -30.57
C LYS A 4 43.58 -39.79 -29.65
N VAL A 5 44.48 -39.57 -28.73
CA VAL A 5 44.73 -38.39 -27.92
C VAL A 5 44.98 -37.16 -28.81
N GLY A 6 44.50 -35.99 -28.40
CA GLY A 6 44.88 -34.70 -28.97
C GLY A 6 44.93 -33.64 -27.86
N GLU A 7 46.14 -33.39 -27.40
CA GLU A 7 46.54 -32.29 -26.49
C GLU A 7 46.38 -30.91 -27.15
N GLY A 8 46.14 -29.94 -26.29
CA GLY A 8 46.81 -28.65 -26.45
C GLY A 8 45.99 -27.44 -26.62
N LYS A 9 45.81 -26.61 -25.69
CA LYS A 9 46.54 -25.36 -25.44
C LYS A 9 45.81 -24.48 -24.44
N ALA A 10 46.52 -24.21 -23.36
CA ALA A 10 46.24 -23.13 -22.45
C ALA A 10 46.28 -21.79 -23.20
N SER A 11 45.28 -20.92 -22.97
CA SER A 11 45.39 -19.52 -23.29
C SER A 11 45.12 -18.70 -22.03
N GLU A 12 46.13 -17.88 -21.78
CA GLU A 12 46.35 -16.97 -20.69
C GLU A 12 45.11 -16.16 -20.31
N GLY A 13 44.83 -16.14 -19.00
CA GLY A 13 43.85 -15.27 -18.39
C GLY A 13 44.32 -13.83 -18.32
N GLU A 14 43.60 -12.97 -18.98
CA GLU A 14 43.77 -11.53 -18.87
C GLU A 14 43.15 -11.03 -17.56
N LYS A 15 44.02 -10.73 -16.58
CA LYS A 15 43.65 -10.08 -15.31
C LYS A 15 43.17 -8.65 -15.59
N LYS A 16 41.88 -8.42 -15.64
CA LYS A 16 41.30 -7.07 -15.52
C LYS A 16 41.59 -6.52 -14.14
N LYS A 17 42.53 -5.61 -14.05
CA LYS A 17 42.83 -4.79 -12.89
C LYS A 17 41.62 -3.87 -12.64
N ASN A 18 40.82 -4.16 -11.61
CA ASN A 18 39.87 -3.23 -11.05
C ASN A 18 40.64 -2.03 -10.45
N LYS A 19 40.58 -0.88 -11.12
CA LYS A 19 41.00 0.39 -10.55
C LYS A 19 39.95 0.82 -9.52
N PHE A 20 40.16 0.45 -8.28
CA PHE A 20 39.50 1.12 -7.16
C PHE A 20 39.99 2.57 -7.15
N GLY A 21 39.06 3.50 -7.49
CA GLY A 21 39.28 4.91 -7.36
C GLY A 21 39.61 5.27 -5.91
N LYS A 22 40.63 6.10 -5.75
CA LYS A 22 41.08 6.65 -4.47
C LYS A 22 39.90 7.28 -3.74
N ALA A 23 39.56 6.71 -2.59
CA ALA A 23 38.61 7.36 -1.66
C ALA A 23 39.21 8.72 -1.24
N ALA A 24 38.59 9.79 -1.66
CA ALA A 24 38.89 11.11 -1.14
C ALA A 24 38.58 11.10 0.37
N LYS A 25 39.62 11.27 1.19
CA LYS A 25 39.43 11.53 2.62
C LYS A 25 38.80 12.92 2.76
N VAL A 26 37.49 12.93 2.89
CA VAL A 26 36.78 14.12 3.32
C VAL A 26 36.98 14.20 4.84
N SER A 27 37.77 15.16 5.28
CA SER A 27 37.84 15.51 6.69
C SER A 27 36.55 16.22 7.05
N LEU A 28 35.59 15.49 7.60
CA LEU A 28 34.31 16.02 8.05
C LEU A 28 34.55 16.81 9.35
N GLY A 29 34.56 18.15 9.28
CA GLY A 29 34.49 18.98 10.46
C GLY A 29 33.19 18.70 11.23
N VAL A 30 33.30 18.53 12.54
CA VAL A 30 32.21 18.12 13.44
C VAL A 30 30.94 18.99 13.33
N LEU A 31 31.05 20.22 12.82
CA LEU A 31 29.92 21.14 12.60
C LEU A 31 29.16 20.91 11.28
N GLY A 32 29.78 20.28 10.28
CA GLY A 32 29.11 19.98 9.00
C GLY A 32 28.25 18.69 9.04
N GLY A 33 28.58 17.74 9.92
CA GLY A 33 27.91 16.45 10.00
C GLY A 33 26.46 16.54 10.52
N LEU A 34 26.20 17.42 11.49
CA LEU A 34 24.85 17.60 12.03
C LEU A 34 23.89 18.21 11.00
N SER A 35 24.37 19.17 10.21
CA SER A 35 23.53 19.85 9.21
C SER A 35 23.15 18.93 8.05
N LEU A 36 24.05 18.05 7.61
CA LEU A 36 23.78 17.06 6.56
C LEU A 36 22.83 15.96 7.06
N LEU A 37 23.00 15.51 8.31
CA LEU A 37 22.11 14.50 8.90
C LEU A 37 20.69 15.04 9.10
N MET A 38 20.54 16.28 9.55
CA MET A 38 19.24 16.94 9.71
C MET A 38 18.56 17.15 8.34
N GLY A 39 19.30 17.53 7.31
CA GLY A 39 18.79 17.65 5.94
C GLY A 39 18.31 16.31 5.37
N TYR A 40 19.03 15.22 5.61
CA TYR A 40 18.67 13.89 5.17
C TYR A 40 17.40 13.35 5.88
N ILE A 41 17.31 13.51 7.21
CA ILE A 41 16.14 13.13 8.00
C ILE A 41 14.91 13.95 7.57
N SER A 42 15.06 15.24 7.29
CA SER A 42 13.97 16.09 6.82
C SER A 42 13.47 15.67 5.43
N ALA A 43 14.38 15.39 4.49
CA ALA A 43 14.02 14.93 3.15
C ALA A 43 13.32 13.56 3.16
N ALA A 44 13.82 12.61 3.95
CA ALA A 44 13.19 11.29 4.11
C ALA A 44 11.78 11.39 4.73
N GLY A 45 11.57 12.28 5.69
CA GLY A 45 10.26 12.53 6.29
C GLY A 45 9.27 13.19 5.32
N MET A 46 9.73 14.06 4.42
CA MET A 46 8.90 14.65 3.36
C MET A 46 8.47 13.60 2.34
N GLU A 47 9.38 12.73 1.90
CA GLU A 47 9.06 11.63 0.97
C GLU A 47 8.05 10.64 1.58
N GLU A 48 8.13 10.38 2.88
CA GLU A 48 7.19 9.52 3.59
C GLU A 48 5.80 10.17 3.68
N SER A 49 5.72 11.46 3.99
CA SER A 49 4.47 12.22 4.05
C SER A 49 3.79 12.32 2.68
N GLU A 50 4.54 12.58 1.61
CA GLU A 50 4.01 12.58 0.24
C GLU A 50 3.47 11.20 -0.17
N ARG A 51 4.18 10.15 0.20
CA ARG A 51 3.75 8.76 -0.05
C ARG A 51 2.45 8.42 0.68
N GLU A 52 2.33 8.82 1.94
CA GLU A 52 1.11 8.63 2.72
C GLU A 52 -0.07 9.33 2.06
N GLU A 53 0.09 10.59 1.67
CA GLU A 53 -0.94 11.37 1.00
C GLU A 53 -1.38 10.73 -0.31
N GLU A 54 -0.43 10.34 -1.18
CA GLU A 54 -0.73 9.71 -2.47
C GLU A 54 -1.40 8.34 -2.29
N ALA A 55 -0.90 7.52 -1.37
CA ALA A 55 -1.47 6.20 -1.10
C ALA A 55 -2.85 6.27 -0.42
N ARG A 56 -3.19 7.36 0.23
CA ARG A 56 -4.48 7.58 0.86
C ARG A 56 -5.57 7.95 -0.14
N LYS A 57 -5.24 8.61 -1.24
CA LYS A 57 -6.21 9.07 -2.26
C LYS A 57 -7.22 8.01 -2.70
N PRO A 58 -6.84 6.76 -3.04
CA PRO A 58 -7.82 5.74 -3.41
C PRO A 58 -8.79 5.40 -2.27
N ILE A 59 -8.38 5.51 -1.00
CA ILE A 59 -9.27 5.30 0.15
C ILE A 59 -10.34 6.41 0.21
N ASP A 60 -9.93 7.67 0.15
CA ASP A 60 -10.84 8.81 0.19
C ASP A 60 -11.80 8.79 -1.01
N THR A 61 -11.29 8.43 -2.19
CA THR A 61 -12.09 8.28 -3.41
C THR A 61 -13.09 7.12 -3.28
N PHE A 62 -12.70 6.00 -2.68
CA PHE A 62 -13.60 4.89 -2.42
C PHE A 62 -14.80 5.31 -1.56
N PHE A 63 -14.60 6.02 -0.46
CA PHE A 63 -15.69 6.51 0.39
C PHE A 63 -16.58 7.53 -0.33
N THR A 64 -16.02 8.39 -1.16
CA THR A 64 -16.76 9.33 -1.99
C THR A 64 -17.68 8.59 -2.96
N ALA A 65 -17.14 7.61 -3.69
CA ALA A 65 -17.89 6.79 -4.64
C ALA A 65 -18.95 5.92 -3.94
N LEU A 66 -18.60 5.30 -2.81
CA LEU A 66 -19.52 4.51 -1.99
C LEU A 66 -20.76 5.34 -1.58
N ASN A 67 -20.54 6.53 -1.06
CA ASN A 67 -21.63 7.42 -0.63
C ASN A 67 -22.46 7.96 -1.79
N ALA A 68 -21.85 8.09 -2.97
CA ALA A 68 -22.55 8.43 -4.21
C ALA A 68 -23.29 7.23 -4.85
N ARG A 69 -23.15 6.02 -4.29
CA ARG A 69 -23.62 4.75 -4.88
C ARG A 69 -23.04 4.47 -6.26
N ASP A 70 -21.84 5.00 -6.53
CA ASP A 70 -21.08 4.82 -7.76
C ASP A 70 -20.21 3.56 -7.64
N ILE A 71 -20.78 2.40 -8.05
CA ILE A 71 -20.07 1.11 -8.03
C ILE A 71 -18.83 1.15 -8.90
N GLU A 72 -18.87 1.79 -10.06
CA GLU A 72 -17.74 1.92 -10.96
C GLU A 72 -16.64 2.82 -10.36
N GLY A 73 -17.03 3.87 -9.65
CA GLY A 73 -16.11 4.68 -8.87
C GLY A 73 -15.38 3.88 -7.80
N CYS A 74 -16.10 3.02 -7.06
CA CYS A 74 -15.48 2.10 -6.10
C CYS A 74 -14.51 1.14 -6.79
N ARG A 75 -14.91 0.48 -7.88
CA ARG A 75 -14.09 -0.47 -8.64
C ARG A 75 -12.76 0.11 -9.10
N ARG A 76 -12.78 1.36 -9.58
CA ARG A 76 -11.57 2.06 -10.05
C ARG A 76 -10.54 2.35 -8.95
N THR A 77 -10.94 2.32 -7.69
CA THR A 77 -10.00 2.51 -6.57
C THR A 77 -9.31 1.23 -6.11
N LEU A 78 -9.76 0.07 -6.62
CA LEU A 78 -9.26 -1.24 -6.23
C LEU A 78 -8.21 -1.74 -7.21
N HIS A 79 -7.22 -2.44 -6.69
CA HIS A 79 -6.34 -3.30 -7.49
C HIS A 79 -6.87 -4.74 -7.48
N TYR A 80 -6.71 -5.43 -8.57
CA TYR A 80 -7.15 -6.81 -8.76
C TYR A 80 -5.97 -7.74 -8.99
N PRO A 81 -6.01 -9.00 -8.48
CA PRO A 81 -7.05 -9.52 -7.60
C PRO A 81 -7.13 -8.74 -6.27
N ASN A 82 -8.34 -8.41 -5.83
CA ASN A 82 -8.57 -7.73 -4.56
C ASN A 82 -8.93 -8.72 -3.47
N ILE A 83 -8.40 -8.57 -2.27
CA ILE A 83 -8.64 -9.48 -1.16
C ILE A 83 -9.51 -8.77 -0.11
N GLN A 84 -10.59 -9.42 0.30
CA GLN A 84 -11.41 -8.99 1.43
C GLN A 84 -11.38 -10.05 2.52
N ILE A 85 -11.13 -9.62 3.75
CA ILE A 85 -11.15 -10.50 4.92
C ILE A 85 -12.18 -9.91 5.89
N ALA A 86 -13.26 -10.65 6.14
CA ALA A 86 -14.33 -10.27 7.05
C ALA A 86 -14.49 -11.37 8.12
N GLY A 87 -14.03 -11.09 9.33
CA GLY A 87 -13.91 -12.11 10.35
C GLY A 87 -12.95 -13.23 9.92
N ASN A 88 -13.46 -14.44 9.70
CA ASN A 88 -12.71 -15.61 9.21
C ASN A 88 -12.96 -15.94 7.74
N GLU A 89 -13.76 -15.14 7.05
CA GLU A 89 -14.06 -15.33 5.63
C GLU A 89 -13.06 -14.54 4.77
N ILE A 90 -12.57 -15.20 3.71
CA ILE A 90 -11.68 -14.61 2.72
C ILE A 90 -12.40 -14.64 1.38
N ILE A 91 -12.54 -13.46 0.78
CA ILE A 91 -13.12 -13.28 -0.55
C ILE A 91 -12.03 -12.74 -1.45
N ILE A 92 -11.81 -13.40 -2.59
CA ILE A 92 -10.89 -12.94 -3.63
C ILE A 92 -11.75 -12.46 -4.80
N LEU A 93 -11.54 -11.22 -5.20
CA LEU A 93 -12.17 -10.61 -6.35
C LEU A 93 -11.14 -10.55 -7.47
N ASP A 94 -11.31 -11.35 -8.49
CA ASP A 94 -10.30 -11.49 -9.56
C ASP A 94 -10.28 -10.32 -10.52
N ASP A 95 -11.42 -9.65 -10.69
CA ASP A 95 -11.64 -8.57 -11.65
C ASP A 95 -12.62 -7.51 -11.11
N PRO A 96 -12.78 -6.35 -11.77
CA PRO A 96 -13.70 -5.30 -11.36
C PRO A 96 -15.17 -5.76 -11.26
N GLU A 97 -15.61 -6.64 -12.15
CA GLU A 97 -16.99 -7.14 -12.21
C GLU A 97 -17.34 -8.00 -10.99
N SER A 98 -16.35 -8.64 -10.39
CA SER A 98 -16.50 -9.44 -9.17
C SER A 98 -16.81 -8.58 -7.94
N PHE A 99 -16.46 -7.27 -7.95
CA PHE A 99 -16.79 -6.36 -6.87
C PHE A 99 -18.23 -5.86 -7.02
N GLN A 100 -19.09 -6.21 -6.06
CA GLN A 100 -20.50 -5.84 -6.03
C GLN A 100 -20.87 -5.25 -4.67
N ILE A 101 -21.78 -4.28 -4.67
CA ILE A 101 -22.41 -3.74 -3.46
C ILE A 101 -23.94 -3.76 -3.69
N ASP A 102 -24.66 -4.45 -2.84
CA ASP A 102 -26.12 -4.39 -2.82
C ASP A 102 -26.57 -3.16 -2.02
N PHE A 103 -26.67 -2.02 -2.68
CA PHE A 103 -27.13 -0.78 -2.07
C PHE A 103 -28.59 -0.85 -1.59
N GLN A 104 -29.42 -1.73 -2.19
CA GLN A 104 -30.79 -1.91 -1.73
C GLN A 104 -30.82 -2.65 -0.39
N LEU A 105 -30.01 -3.69 -0.25
CA LEU A 105 -29.84 -4.40 1.02
C LEU A 105 -29.33 -3.46 2.11
N LEU A 106 -28.29 -2.67 1.83
CA LEU A 106 -27.78 -1.68 2.76
C LEU A 106 -28.84 -0.65 3.18
N ALA A 107 -29.62 -0.16 2.23
CA ALA A 107 -30.72 0.79 2.51
C ALA A 107 -31.81 0.14 3.39
N ASN A 108 -32.14 -1.14 3.17
CA ASN A 108 -33.10 -1.87 3.99
C ASN A 108 -32.61 -2.06 5.44
N GLU A 109 -31.30 -2.13 5.65
CA GLU A 109 -30.65 -2.15 6.97
C GLU A 109 -30.57 -0.75 7.61
N GLY A 110 -30.97 0.28 6.86
CA GLY A 110 -30.99 1.68 7.30
C GLY A 110 -29.74 2.46 6.96
N TRP A 111 -28.83 1.93 6.12
CA TRP A 111 -27.67 2.67 5.66
C TRP A 111 -28.05 3.83 4.75
N THR A 112 -27.44 4.97 5.00
CA THR A 112 -27.56 6.16 4.16
C THR A 112 -26.21 6.59 3.62
N TYR A 113 -25.20 6.64 4.48
CA TYR A 113 -23.82 6.97 4.13
C TYR A 113 -22.82 6.38 5.13
N SER A 114 -21.56 6.41 4.76
CA SER A 114 -20.43 5.98 5.61
C SER A 114 -19.44 7.13 5.78
N THR A 115 -18.79 7.18 6.94
CA THR A 115 -17.69 8.10 7.23
C THR A 115 -16.38 7.33 7.39
N LEU A 116 -15.30 7.92 6.91
CA LEU A 116 -13.93 7.53 7.25
C LEU A 116 -13.57 8.32 8.52
N ASP A 117 -13.72 7.69 9.69
CA ASP A 117 -13.53 8.36 10.98
C ASP A 117 -12.04 8.60 11.28
N SER A 118 -11.20 7.65 10.91
CA SER A 118 -9.74 7.77 10.96
C SER A 118 -9.07 6.90 9.89
N CYS A 119 -7.90 7.36 9.44
CA CYS A 119 -7.05 6.62 8.51
C CYS A 119 -5.60 6.97 8.86
N SER A 120 -4.89 6.05 9.47
CA SER A 120 -3.53 6.25 9.97
C SER A 120 -2.57 5.27 9.34
N MET A 121 -1.52 5.76 8.73
CA MET A 121 -0.42 4.94 8.22
C MET A 121 0.26 4.20 9.36
N ARG A 122 0.48 2.89 9.19
CA ARG A 122 1.18 2.04 10.16
C ARG A 122 2.52 1.54 9.65
N GLN A 123 2.61 1.25 8.37
CA GLN A 123 3.82 0.80 7.71
C GLN A 123 3.81 1.28 6.26
N SER A 124 4.96 1.66 5.74
CA SER A 124 5.10 2.06 4.34
C SER A 124 6.40 1.59 3.72
N CYS A 125 6.35 1.39 2.42
CA CYS A 125 7.50 1.30 1.53
C CYS A 125 7.12 1.95 0.18
N ASN A 126 8.05 2.00 -0.77
CA ASN A 126 7.83 2.71 -2.04
C ASN A 126 6.61 2.24 -2.84
N GLU A 127 6.17 1.00 -2.63
CA GLU A 127 5.14 0.36 -3.44
C GLU A 127 3.94 -0.13 -2.61
N LYS A 128 3.97 0.07 -1.28
CA LYS A 128 2.91 -0.44 -0.41
C LYS A 128 2.81 0.37 0.88
N VAL A 129 1.56 0.65 1.27
CA VAL A 129 1.23 1.30 2.54
C VAL A 129 0.13 0.52 3.25
N HIS A 130 0.28 0.31 4.54
CA HIS A 130 -0.74 -0.24 5.42
C HIS A 130 -1.38 0.88 6.21
N PHE A 131 -2.70 1.01 6.10
CA PHE A 131 -3.50 1.95 6.86
C PHE A 131 -4.38 1.23 7.88
N GLU A 132 -4.33 1.68 9.12
CA GLU A 132 -5.38 1.39 10.08
C GLU A 132 -6.53 2.36 9.82
N VAL A 133 -7.71 1.80 9.60
CA VAL A 133 -8.91 2.52 9.19
C VAL A 133 -10.01 2.30 10.22
N GLN A 134 -10.67 3.37 10.63
CA GLN A 134 -11.95 3.30 11.32
C GLN A 134 -13.01 3.93 10.44
N LEU A 135 -14.10 3.21 10.25
CA LEU A 135 -15.23 3.67 9.46
C LEU A 135 -16.53 3.48 10.22
N SER A 136 -17.49 4.35 9.96
CA SER A 136 -18.83 4.26 10.56
C SER A 136 -19.93 4.32 9.51
N MET A 137 -21.02 3.62 9.79
CA MET A 137 -22.22 3.61 8.96
C MET A 137 -23.33 4.40 9.65
N HIS A 138 -24.04 5.23 8.89
CA HIS A 138 -25.02 6.18 9.39
C HIS A 138 -26.41 5.99 8.75
N ARG A 139 -27.45 6.29 9.54
CA ARG A 139 -28.84 6.40 9.08
C ARG A 139 -29.16 7.79 8.57
N ALA A 140 -30.31 7.96 7.99
CA ALA A 140 -30.81 9.24 7.47
C ALA A 140 -30.94 10.37 8.52
N ASN A 141 -31.04 10.01 9.79
CA ASN A 141 -31.07 10.95 10.91
C ASN A 141 -29.70 11.19 11.53
N ASP A 142 -28.61 10.88 10.79
CA ASP A 142 -27.20 10.99 11.20
C ASP A 142 -26.80 10.10 12.39
N SER A 143 -27.69 9.23 12.88
CA SER A 143 -27.34 8.30 13.92
C SER A 143 -26.36 7.23 13.38
N ARG A 144 -25.27 7.05 14.07
CA ARG A 144 -24.30 5.98 13.82
C ARG A 144 -24.86 4.65 14.34
N TYR A 145 -24.92 3.62 13.49
CA TYR A 145 -25.44 2.32 13.90
C TYR A 145 -24.41 1.20 13.83
N ALA A 146 -23.30 1.40 13.12
CA ALA A 146 -22.18 0.47 13.10
C ALA A 146 -20.86 1.24 12.98
N THR A 147 -19.81 0.69 13.60
CA THR A 147 -18.42 1.16 13.48
C THR A 147 -17.53 -0.05 13.31
N TYR A 148 -16.64 0.02 12.35
CA TYR A 148 -15.70 -1.04 12.03
C TYR A 148 -14.27 -0.53 12.12
N GLN A 149 -13.40 -1.40 12.63
CA GLN A 149 -11.96 -1.22 12.52
C GLN A 149 -11.45 -2.13 11.42
N ALA A 150 -10.48 -1.66 10.67
CA ALA A 150 -9.96 -2.38 9.52
C ALA A 150 -8.47 -2.09 9.31
N LEU A 151 -7.79 -3.01 8.67
CA LEU A 151 -6.49 -2.79 8.07
C LEU A 151 -6.67 -2.82 6.55
N TRP A 152 -6.33 -1.71 5.90
CA TRP A 152 -6.35 -1.61 4.44
C TRP A 152 -4.92 -1.57 3.91
N ILE A 153 -4.66 -2.38 2.91
CA ILE A 153 -3.36 -2.44 2.23
C ILE A 153 -3.53 -1.80 0.86
N VAL A 154 -2.82 -0.73 0.65
CA VAL A 154 -2.76 0.02 -0.61
C VAL A 154 -1.43 -0.27 -1.28
N THR A 155 -1.46 -0.61 -2.55
CA THR A 155 -0.26 -0.94 -3.34
C THR A 155 -0.12 0.02 -4.51
N LYS A 156 1.10 0.15 -5.02
CA LYS A 156 1.42 0.94 -6.21
C LYS A 156 1.77 -0.02 -7.35
N LEU A 157 0.85 -0.19 -8.30
CA LEU A 157 1.07 -1.00 -9.49
C LEU A 157 1.20 -0.09 -10.70
N GLU A 158 2.26 -0.26 -11.48
CA GLU A 158 2.53 0.57 -12.67
C GLU A 158 2.47 2.08 -12.41
N GLY A 159 2.87 2.50 -11.21
CA GLY A 159 2.87 3.90 -10.79
C GLY A 159 1.54 4.40 -10.20
N ILE A 160 0.49 3.60 -10.19
CA ILE A 160 -0.86 3.95 -9.70
C ILE A 160 -1.10 3.32 -8.33
N TRP A 161 -1.55 4.12 -7.37
CA TRP A 161 -1.98 3.63 -6.06
C TRP A 161 -3.42 3.09 -6.12
N GLY A 162 -3.65 1.92 -5.51
CA GLY A 162 -4.98 1.29 -5.41
C GLY A 162 -5.09 0.37 -4.20
N ILE A 163 -6.30 0.16 -3.72
CA ILE A 163 -6.59 -0.69 -2.57
C ILE A 163 -6.49 -2.15 -3.00
N GLN A 164 -5.54 -2.90 -2.44
CA GLN A 164 -5.30 -4.32 -2.77
C GLN A 164 -5.97 -5.26 -1.77
N CYS A 165 -6.05 -4.87 -0.50
CA CYS A 165 -6.64 -5.72 0.54
C CYS A 165 -7.39 -4.88 1.57
N ARG A 166 -8.53 -5.40 2.03
CA ARG A 166 -9.32 -4.85 3.12
C ARG A 166 -9.61 -5.94 4.13
N SER A 167 -9.01 -5.86 5.31
CA SER A 167 -9.28 -6.74 6.44
C SER A 167 -10.13 -5.99 7.45
N ILE A 168 -11.38 -6.44 7.66
CA ILE A 168 -12.37 -5.76 8.47
C ILE A 168 -12.69 -6.61 9.70
N PHE A 169 -12.61 -6.02 10.88
CA PHE A 169 -13.04 -6.66 12.10
C PHE A 169 -14.57 -6.55 12.27
N PRO A 170 -15.22 -7.56 12.84
CA PRO A 170 -16.63 -7.47 13.17
C PRO A 170 -16.92 -6.27 14.07
N SER A 171 -18.09 -5.64 13.91
CA SER A 171 -18.51 -4.54 14.75
C SER A 171 -18.53 -4.94 16.23
N GLY A 172 -17.96 -4.10 17.09
CA GLY A 172 -17.88 -4.34 18.54
C GLY A 172 -16.56 -4.91 19.06
N VAL A 173 -15.61 -5.27 18.18
CA VAL A 173 -14.24 -5.59 18.60
C VAL A 173 -13.52 -4.29 18.96
N ARG A 174 -13.10 -4.16 20.24
CA ARG A 174 -12.25 -3.04 20.68
C ARG A 174 -10.80 -3.39 20.37
N SER A 175 -10.04 -2.43 19.81
CA SER A 175 -8.58 -2.53 19.83
C SER A 175 -8.10 -2.49 21.27
N THR A 176 -7.29 -3.45 21.66
CA THR A 176 -6.60 -3.52 22.96
C THR A 176 -5.37 -2.63 22.95
#